data_f42067677a9e120181b34e60bfe89fca
#
_entry.id   f42067677a9e120181b34e60bfe89fca
#
_cell.length_a   1.000
_cell.length_b   1.000
_cell.length_c   1.000
_cell.angle_alpha   90.00
_cell.angle_beta   90.00
_cell.angle_gamma   90.00
#
_symmetry.space_group_name_H-M   'P 1'
#
loop_
_entity.id
_entity.type
_entity.pdbx_description
1 polymer ?
#
loop_
_entity_poly.entity_id
_entity_poly.type
_entity_poly.pdbx_seq_one_letter_code
_entity_poly.pdbx_strand_id
1 'polypeptide(L)'
;IIIPIILINLYLRLLNKKEDKKRYKERLGITNYNLKFSKKIIWIHAASIGEFKSSDPIIEKYYKDFQILVTTTTKSSAEYINEYYNTKVIHQYIPFDVPLWCSRFLYFWKPSLILWIESDIWPNMLKIIRDKKIKCFYINARISPKSFKKWNNLKKLYSISLSTFKKIYAQSPNDLKRIKILSDSDVEYIGNLKLLNHAVNGNYKNKEKKFSIMLASTHEAEEELIIRNLEKIIKKNQ
;
A
#
# COMPACT_ATOMS: atom_id res chain seq x y z
N ILE A 1 -2.56 -8.91 -26.70
CA ILE A 1 -1.29 -9.65 -26.40
C ILE A 1 -0.98 -9.70 -24.90
N ILE A 2 -1.19 -8.63 -24.11
CA ILE A 2 -0.82 -8.60 -22.67
C ILE A 2 -1.73 -9.47 -21.79
N ILE A 3 -3.04 -9.53 -22.07
CA ILE A 3 -4.02 -10.27 -21.24
C ILE A 3 -3.66 -11.76 -21.08
N PRO A 4 -3.34 -12.52 -22.14
CA PRO A 4 -2.95 -13.93 -21.99
C PRO A 4 -1.74 -14.11 -21.08
N ILE A 5 -0.73 -13.22 -21.17
CA ILE A 5 0.47 -13.27 -20.33
C ILE A 5 0.10 -13.06 -18.84
N ILE A 6 -0.79 -12.11 -18.56
CA ILE A 6 -1.27 -11.85 -17.18
C ILE A 6 -2.03 -13.08 -16.66
N LEU A 7 -2.88 -13.70 -17.46
CA LEU A 7 -3.64 -14.89 -17.06
C LEU A 7 -2.74 -16.11 -16.83
N ILE A 8 -1.72 -16.32 -17.67
CA ILE A 8 -0.71 -17.36 -17.44
C ILE A 8 0.04 -17.09 -16.13
N ASN A 9 0.47 -15.85 -15.90
CA ASN A 9 1.14 -15.49 -14.65
C ASN A 9 0.23 -15.74 -13.43
N LEU A 10 -1.05 -15.35 -13.52
CA LEU A 10 -2.02 -15.62 -12.45
C LEU A 10 -2.16 -17.12 -12.19
N TYR A 11 -2.25 -17.93 -13.23
CA TYR A 11 -2.31 -19.38 -13.13
C TYR A 11 -1.07 -19.96 -12.43
N LEU A 12 0.13 -19.55 -12.86
CA LEU A 12 1.38 -19.96 -12.21
C LEU A 12 1.45 -19.54 -10.74
N ARG A 13 0.97 -18.36 -10.41
CA ARG A 13 0.89 -17.88 -9.01
C ARG A 13 -0.09 -18.70 -8.18
N LEU A 14 -1.21 -19.14 -8.76
CA LEU A 14 -2.17 -20.04 -8.11
C LEU A 14 -1.57 -21.42 -7.83
N LEU A 15 -0.83 -22.00 -8.80
CA LEU A 15 -0.12 -23.27 -8.62
C LEU A 15 0.92 -23.15 -7.48
N ASN A 16 1.69 -22.07 -7.46
CA ASN A 16 2.72 -21.81 -6.46
C ASN A 16 2.17 -21.30 -5.10
N LYS A 17 0.85 -21.37 -4.86
CA LYS A 17 0.18 -20.90 -3.63
C LYS A 17 0.45 -19.42 -3.27
N LYS A 18 0.90 -18.60 -4.24
CA LYS A 18 1.17 -17.16 -4.08
C LYS A 18 -0.08 -16.29 -4.28
N GLU A 19 -1.21 -16.89 -4.68
CA GLU A 19 -2.51 -16.25 -4.80
C GLU A 19 -3.58 -17.02 -4.01
N ASP A 20 -4.66 -16.31 -3.66
CA ASP A 20 -5.82 -16.89 -2.99
C ASP A 20 -6.70 -17.65 -3.98
N LYS A 21 -6.77 -18.99 -3.85
CA LYS A 21 -7.55 -19.86 -4.74
C LYS A 21 -9.05 -19.55 -4.71
N LYS A 22 -9.58 -19.01 -3.62
CA LYS A 22 -11.00 -18.67 -3.49
C LYS A 22 -11.32 -17.29 -4.04
N ARG A 23 -10.35 -16.36 -3.99
CA ARG A 23 -10.54 -14.93 -4.26
C ARG A 23 -9.80 -14.42 -5.51
N TYR A 24 -9.12 -15.26 -6.29
CA TYR A 24 -8.34 -14.85 -7.46
C TYR A 24 -9.15 -14.09 -8.51
N LYS A 25 -10.47 -14.35 -8.60
CA LYS A 25 -11.38 -13.64 -9.53
C LYS A 25 -11.44 -12.13 -9.25
N GLU A 26 -11.13 -11.71 -8.04
CA GLU A 26 -11.04 -10.28 -7.69
C GLU A 26 -9.95 -9.57 -8.49
N ARG A 27 -8.86 -10.28 -8.88
CA ARG A 27 -7.83 -9.79 -9.80
C ARG A 27 -8.34 -9.46 -11.20
N LEU A 28 -9.47 -10.02 -11.56
CA LEU A 28 -10.18 -9.77 -12.83
C LEU A 28 -11.31 -8.73 -12.66
N GLY A 29 -11.31 -8.01 -11.54
CA GLY A 29 -12.32 -7.03 -11.20
C GLY A 29 -13.69 -7.63 -10.87
N ILE A 30 -13.76 -8.94 -10.64
CA ILE A 30 -14.99 -9.63 -10.24
C ILE A 30 -15.05 -9.62 -8.72
N THR A 31 -16.14 -9.11 -8.16
CA THR A 31 -16.37 -9.12 -6.72
C THR A 31 -17.33 -10.24 -6.33
N ASN A 32 -17.10 -10.83 -5.15
CA ASN A 32 -17.98 -11.84 -4.57
C ASN A 32 -19.00 -11.24 -3.58
N TYR A 33 -18.99 -9.94 -3.42
CA TYR A 33 -19.92 -9.26 -2.50
C TYR A 33 -21.27 -9.02 -3.20
N ASN A 34 -22.34 -9.44 -2.56
CA ASN A 34 -23.73 -9.14 -2.96
C ASN A 34 -24.34 -8.15 -1.98
N LEU A 35 -23.72 -6.96 -1.87
CA LEU A 35 -24.10 -5.98 -0.85
C LEU A 35 -24.70 -4.73 -1.52
N LYS A 36 -25.86 -4.32 -1.01
CA LYS A 36 -26.36 -2.95 -1.21
C LYS A 36 -25.77 -2.08 -0.10
N PHE A 37 -24.88 -1.15 -0.48
CA PHE A 37 -24.27 -0.24 0.49
C PHE A 37 -25.21 0.93 0.74
N SER A 38 -25.59 1.15 2.00
CA SER A 38 -26.36 2.33 2.41
C SER A 38 -25.51 3.58 2.58
N LYS A 39 -24.21 3.38 2.88
CA LYS A 39 -23.24 4.45 3.11
C LYS A 39 -22.40 4.70 1.87
N LYS A 40 -21.91 5.95 1.74
CA LYS A 40 -20.91 6.32 0.71
C LYS A 40 -19.62 5.55 0.95
N ILE A 41 -18.98 5.10 -0.13
CA ILE A 41 -17.75 4.31 -0.04
C ILE A 41 -16.54 5.23 -0.12
N ILE A 42 -15.64 5.09 0.87
CA ILE A 42 -14.26 5.57 0.80
C ILE A 42 -13.39 4.37 0.42
N TRP A 43 -12.72 4.44 -0.72
CA TRP A 43 -11.78 3.41 -1.13
C TRP A 43 -10.36 3.79 -0.76
N ILE A 44 -9.70 2.93 0.02
CA ILE A 44 -8.29 3.04 0.40
C ILE A 44 -7.51 1.97 -0.35
N HIS A 45 -6.54 2.37 -1.17
CA HIS A 45 -5.62 1.44 -1.81
C HIS A 45 -4.27 1.48 -1.11
N ALA A 46 -3.81 0.31 -0.63
CA ALA A 46 -2.52 0.10 0.02
C ALA A 46 -1.96 -1.26 -0.40
N ALA A 47 -0.79 -1.32 -1.05
CA ALA A 47 -0.30 -2.57 -1.65
C ALA A 47 0.13 -3.61 -0.59
N SER A 48 0.56 -3.17 0.59
CA SER A 48 1.13 -4.01 1.66
C SER A 48 0.53 -3.72 3.03
N ILE A 49 0.78 -4.60 4.02
CA ILE A 49 0.39 -4.39 5.43
C ILE A 49 0.98 -3.08 5.96
N GLY A 50 2.26 -2.81 5.66
CA GLY A 50 2.94 -1.61 6.15
C GLY A 50 2.32 -0.31 5.62
N GLU A 51 1.86 -0.32 4.36
CA GLU A 51 1.12 0.79 3.76
C GLU A 51 -0.29 0.89 4.34
N PHE A 52 -0.98 -0.24 4.51
CA PHE A 52 -2.30 -0.29 5.11
C PHE A 52 -2.32 0.32 6.52
N LYS A 53 -1.34 -0.04 7.36
CA LYS A 53 -1.21 0.53 8.72
C LYS A 53 -1.09 2.06 8.73
N SER A 54 -0.57 2.66 7.69
CA SER A 54 -0.54 4.13 7.57
C SER A 54 -1.95 4.74 7.45
N SER A 55 -2.96 3.95 7.10
CA SER A 55 -4.35 4.40 6.99
C SER A 55 -5.18 4.23 8.26
N ASP A 56 -4.65 3.58 9.30
CA ASP A 56 -5.37 3.33 10.56
C ASP A 56 -6.06 4.56 11.13
N PRO A 57 -5.42 5.74 11.27
CA PRO A 57 -6.08 6.91 11.83
C PRO A 57 -7.29 7.36 10.99
N ILE A 58 -7.22 7.16 9.67
CA ILE A 58 -8.31 7.51 8.75
C ILE A 58 -9.46 6.51 8.91
N ILE A 59 -9.14 5.21 8.98
CA ILE A 59 -10.15 4.15 9.18
C ILE A 59 -10.88 4.39 10.50
N GLU A 60 -10.15 4.53 11.61
CA GLU A 60 -10.75 4.74 12.93
C GLU A 60 -11.66 5.96 12.99
N LYS A 61 -11.32 7.02 12.28
CA LYS A 61 -12.12 8.23 12.24
C LYS A 61 -13.41 8.09 11.44
N TYR A 62 -13.40 7.30 10.34
CA TYR A 62 -14.49 7.36 9.35
C TYR A 62 -15.30 6.08 9.19
N TYR A 63 -14.91 4.92 9.75
CA TYR A 63 -15.60 3.64 9.52
C TYR A 63 -17.05 3.63 10.02
N LYS A 64 -17.41 4.49 10.98
CA LYS A 64 -18.78 4.59 11.50
C LYS A 64 -19.72 5.30 10.52
N ASP A 65 -19.22 6.30 9.79
CA ASP A 65 -20.03 7.16 8.92
C ASP A 65 -19.99 6.72 7.45
N PHE A 66 -18.90 6.07 7.04
CA PHE A 66 -18.66 5.62 5.67
C PHE A 66 -18.43 4.12 5.62
N GLN A 67 -18.73 3.53 4.46
CA GLN A 67 -18.23 2.21 4.14
C GLN A 67 -16.79 2.30 3.68
N ILE A 68 -15.87 1.68 4.40
CA ILE A 68 -14.46 1.67 4.00
C ILE A 68 -14.21 0.41 3.16
N LEU A 69 -13.79 0.62 1.92
CA LEU A 69 -13.26 -0.41 1.04
C LEU A 69 -11.74 -0.32 1.09
N VAL A 70 -11.08 -1.43 1.39
CA VAL A 70 -9.61 -1.52 1.34
C VAL A 70 -9.21 -2.49 0.23
N THR A 71 -8.25 -2.09 -0.61
CA THR A 71 -7.65 -3.00 -1.58
C THR A 71 -6.16 -3.18 -1.32
N THR A 72 -5.69 -4.43 -1.44
CA THR A 72 -4.27 -4.78 -1.32
C THR A 72 -3.81 -5.69 -2.45
N THR A 73 -2.48 -5.91 -2.52
CA THR A 73 -1.89 -6.77 -3.55
C THR A 73 -1.45 -8.14 -3.01
N THR A 74 -1.26 -8.32 -1.71
CA THR A 74 -0.68 -9.54 -1.14
C THR A 74 -1.69 -10.36 -0.34
N LYS A 75 -1.50 -11.68 -0.33
CA LYS A 75 -2.31 -12.60 0.47
C LYS A 75 -2.18 -12.32 1.96
N SER A 76 -0.96 -12.08 2.46
CA SER A 76 -0.71 -11.74 3.86
C SER A 76 -1.42 -10.45 4.31
N SER A 77 -1.52 -9.45 3.41
CA SER A 77 -2.28 -8.24 3.74
C SER A 77 -3.77 -8.51 3.87
N ALA A 78 -4.32 -9.37 3.00
CA ALA A 78 -5.73 -9.77 3.08
C ALA A 78 -6.04 -10.54 4.35
N GLU A 79 -5.17 -11.47 4.73
CA GLU A 79 -5.28 -12.25 5.97
C GLU A 79 -5.24 -11.32 7.20
N TYR A 80 -4.26 -10.42 7.26
CA TYR A 80 -4.13 -9.42 8.32
C TYR A 80 -5.38 -8.53 8.45
N ILE A 81 -5.90 -8.01 7.34
CA ILE A 81 -7.09 -7.16 7.36
C ILE A 81 -8.32 -7.95 7.81
N ASN A 82 -8.45 -9.19 7.35
CA ASN A 82 -9.57 -10.04 7.75
C ASN A 82 -9.52 -10.40 9.25
N GLU A 83 -8.33 -10.57 9.81
CA GLU A 83 -8.16 -10.89 11.24
C GLU A 83 -8.46 -9.68 12.13
N TYR A 84 -7.93 -8.50 11.79
CA TYR A 84 -7.94 -7.35 12.71
C TYR A 84 -8.94 -6.25 12.36
N TYR A 85 -9.50 -6.24 11.12
CA TYR A 85 -10.33 -5.12 10.62
C TYR A 85 -11.65 -5.55 9.98
N ASN A 86 -12.02 -6.83 10.05
CA ASN A 86 -13.22 -7.39 9.39
C ASN A 86 -14.53 -6.70 9.74
N THR A 87 -14.62 -6.05 10.91
CA THR A 87 -15.81 -5.31 11.37
C THR A 87 -15.82 -3.85 10.93
N LYS A 88 -14.66 -3.31 10.47
CA LYS A 88 -14.49 -1.88 10.13
C LYS A 88 -14.38 -1.65 8.64
N VAL A 89 -13.85 -2.62 7.90
CA VAL A 89 -13.57 -2.47 6.47
C VAL A 89 -14.03 -3.68 5.67
N ILE A 90 -14.31 -3.46 4.39
CA ILE A 90 -14.44 -4.51 3.39
C ILE A 90 -13.13 -4.60 2.65
N HIS A 91 -12.56 -5.80 2.51
CA HIS A 91 -11.33 -6.02 1.78
C HIS A 91 -11.58 -6.72 0.45
N GLN A 92 -10.97 -6.19 -0.61
CA GLN A 92 -10.87 -6.85 -1.91
C GLN A 92 -9.43 -6.76 -2.44
N TYR A 93 -8.96 -7.80 -3.17
CA TYR A 93 -7.74 -7.66 -3.94
C TYR A 93 -7.93 -6.66 -5.07
N ILE A 94 -6.96 -5.76 -5.25
CA ILE A 94 -7.00 -4.83 -6.38
C ILE A 94 -6.95 -5.64 -7.70
N PRO A 95 -7.76 -5.31 -8.72
CA PRO A 95 -7.64 -5.95 -10.03
C PRO A 95 -6.29 -5.62 -10.67
N PHE A 96 -5.78 -6.50 -11.53
CA PHE A 96 -4.64 -6.14 -12.38
C PHE A 96 -4.98 -4.92 -13.23
N ASP A 97 -3.95 -4.14 -13.56
CA ASP A 97 -4.09 -2.86 -14.27
C ASP A 97 -4.48 -3.03 -15.76
N VAL A 98 -5.60 -3.72 -15.99
CA VAL A 98 -6.21 -3.93 -17.31
C VAL A 98 -7.50 -3.09 -17.37
N PRO A 99 -7.71 -2.27 -18.41
CA PRO A 99 -8.84 -1.34 -18.48
C PRO A 99 -10.21 -1.96 -18.20
N LEU A 100 -10.46 -3.16 -18.76
CA LEU A 100 -11.71 -3.88 -18.57
C LEU A 100 -11.93 -4.26 -17.09
N TRP A 101 -10.91 -4.76 -16.41
CA TRP A 101 -11.00 -5.22 -15.04
C TRP A 101 -11.08 -4.05 -14.05
N CYS A 102 -10.32 -2.99 -14.32
CA CYS A 102 -10.40 -1.75 -13.57
C CYS A 102 -11.78 -1.08 -13.69
N SER A 103 -12.34 -1.04 -14.92
CA SER A 103 -13.68 -0.50 -15.17
C SER A 103 -14.77 -1.32 -14.44
N ARG A 104 -14.68 -2.64 -14.47
CA ARG A 104 -15.62 -3.54 -13.76
C ARG A 104 -15.58 -3.31 -12.26
N PHE A 105 -14.40 -3.22 -11.68
CA PHE A 105 -14.21 -2.92 -10.27
C PHE A 105 -14.86 -1.58 -9.89
N LEU A 106 -14.54 -0.51 -10.61
CA LEU A 106 -15.08 0.83 -10.34
C LEU A 106 -16.59 0.94 -10.60
N TYR A 107 -17.11 0.16 -11.55
CA TYR A 107 -18.55 0.10 -11.81
C TYR A 107 -19.32 -0.53 -10.66
N PHE A 108 -18.76 -1.57 -10.05
CA PHE A 108 -19.36 -2.24 -8.90
C PHE A 108 -19.28 -1.39 -7.63
N TRP A 109 -18.08 -0.94 -7.25
CA TRP A 109 -17.86 -0.26 -5.98
C TRP A 109 -18.31 1.18 -5.93
N LYS A 110 -18.28 1.91 -7.04
CA LYS A 110 -18.68 3.33 -7.17
C LYS A 110 -18.17 4.20 -6.00
N PRO A 111 -16.86 4.22 -5.71
CA PRO A 111 -16.33 4.97 -4.58
C PRO A 111 -16.58 6.47 -4.75
N SER A 112 -16.97 7.15 -3.67
CA SER A 112 -17.15 8.60 -3.63
C SER A 112 -15.85 9.36 -3.42
N LEU A 113 -14.87 8.70 -2.78
CA LEU A 113 -13.54 9.21 -2.47
C LEU A 113 -12.52 8.07 -2.55
N ILE A 114 -11.34 8.36 -3.07
CA ILE A 114 -10.23 7.43 -3.16
C ILE A 114 -9.02 8.00 -2.44
N LEU A 115 -8.41 7.19 -1.58
CA LEU A 115 -7.14 7.47 -0.92
C LEU A 115 -6.13 6.42 -1.39
N TRP A 116 -5.13 6.87 -2.14
CA TRP A 116 -4.05 6.05 -2.65
C TRP A 116 -2.85 6.18 -1.70
N ILE A 117 -2.47 5.07 -1.03
CA ILE A 117 -1.44 5.12 0.04
C ILE A 117 -0.13 4.56 -0.50
N GLU A 118 0.95 5.34 -0.48
CA GLU A 118 2.35 4.98 -0.82
C GLU A 118 2.58 4.20 -2.12
N SER A 119 1.59 3.51 -2.60
CA SER A 119 1.64 2.42 -3.58
C SER A 119 2.14 2.82 -4.94
N ASP A 120 2.49 1.80 -5.70
CA ASP A 120 2.85 1.92 -7.11
C ASP A 120 1.77 2.63 -7.93
N ILE A 121 2.21 3.34 -8.95
CA ILE A 121 1.32 4.00 -9.91
C ILE A 121 0.78 2.98 -10.90
N TRP A 122 -0.55 2.91 -11.02
CA TRP A 122 -1.29 2.02 -11.89
C TRP A 122 -1.99 2.83 -12.99
N PRO A 123 -1.37 3.02 -14.17
CA PRO A 123 -1.80 4.02 -15.16
C PRO A 123 -3.22 3.83 -15.69
N ASN A 124 -3.66 2.59 -15.93
CA ASN A 124 -5.01 2.32 -16.46
C ASN A 124 -6.08 2.59 -15.38
N MET A 125 -5.86 2.13 -14.16
CA MET A 125 -6.77 2.40 -13.04
C MET A 125 -6.90 3.91 -12.81
N LEU A 126 -5.78 4.62 -12.72
CA LEU A 126 -5.76 6.07 -12.51
C LEU A 126 -6.41 6.81 -13.67
N LYS A 127 -6.17 6.39 -14.92
CA LYS A 127 -6.85 6.96 -16.08
C LYS A 127 -8.37 6.86 -15.95
N ILE A 128 -8.90 5.67 -15.59
CA ILE A 128 -10.36 5.47 -15.47
C ILE A 128 -10.93 6.27 -14.30
N ILE A 129 -10.21 6.37 -13.17
CA ILE A 129 -10.60 7.21 -12.03
C ILE A 129 -10.75 8.69 -12.48
N ARG A 130 -9.77 9.20 -13.23
CA ARG A 130 -9.78 10.57 -13.77
C ARG A 130 -10.93 10.76 -14.74
N ASP A 131 -11.11 9.85 -15.70
CA ASP A 131 -12.17 9.94 -16.72
C ASP A 131 -13.57 9.92 -16.07
N LYS A 132 -13.73 9.22 -14.96
CA LYS A 132 -14.95 9.21 -14.14
C LYS A 132 -15.05 10.39 -13.15
N LYS A 133 -14.05 11.26 -13.11
CA LYS A 133 -13.99 12.45 -12.22
C LYS A 133 -14.16 12.09 -10.73
N ILE A 134 -13.72 10.91 -10.30
CA ILE A 134 -13.78 10.49 -8.89
C ILE A 134 -12.69 11.23 -8.12
N LYS A 135 -13.05 11.81 -6.96
CA LYS A 135 -12.07 12.50 -6.09
C LYS A 135 -11.01 11.49 -5.61
N CYS A 136 -9.75 11.76 -5.92
CA CYS A 136 -8.64 10.91 -5.56
C CYS A 136 -7.49 11.73 -4.95
N PHE A 137 -6.93 11.25 -3.84
CA PHE A 137 -5.77 11.86 -3.16
C PHE A 137 -4.67 10.82 -3.04
N TYR A 138 -3.43 11.26 -3.22
CA TYR A 138 -2.25 10.42 -3.03
C TYR A 138 -1.62 10.76 -1.68
N ILE A 139 -1.70 9.84 -0.75
CA ILE A 139 -1.32 10.03 0.66
C ILE A 139 -0.03 9.27 0.95
N ASN A 140 0.88 9.89 1.70
CA ASN A 140 2.18 9.34 2.06
C ASN A 140 2.99 8.94 0.82
N ALA A 141 2.90 9.75 -0.25
CA ALA A 141 3.47 9.47 -1.55
C ALA A 141 4.99 9.27 -1.47
N ARG A 142 5.45 8.13 -1.99
CA ARG A 142 6.85 7.73 -1.97
C ARG A 142 7.32 7.32 -3.36
N ILE A 143 8.53 7.75 -3.71
CA ILE A 143 9.21 7.30 -4.92
C ILE A 143 10.68 7.00 -4.64
N SER A 144 11.05 5.72 -4.69
CA SER A 144 12.44 5.30 -4.48
C SER A 144 13.37 5.82 -5.59
N PRO A 145 14.69 5.94 -5.35
CA PRO A 145 15.64 6.32 -6.40
C PRO A 145 15.55 5.41 -7.63
N LYS A 146 15.36 4.12 -7.43
CA LYS A 146 15.20 3.12 -8.51
C LYS A 146 13.91 3.36 -9.31
N SER A 147 12.79 3.62 -8.64
CA SER A 147 11.51 3.94 -9.29
C SER A 147 11.58 5.28 -10.01
N PHE A 148 12.24 6.29 -9.42
CA PHE A 148 12.46 7.58 -10.05
C PHE A 148 13.19 7.46 -11.40
N LYS A 149 14.31 6.70 -11.46
CA LYS A 149 15.03 6.44 -12.72
C LYS A 149 14.15 5.79 -13.78
N LYS A 150 13.34 4.79 -13.40
CA LYS A 150 12.40 4.13 -14.32
C LYS A 150 11.34 5.09 -14.85
N TRP A 151 10.69 5.85 -13.96
CA TRP A 151 9.64 6.78 -14.33
C TRP A 151 10.16 7.99 -15.11
N ASN A 152 11.43 8.38 -14.92
CA ASN A 152 12.03 9.43 -15.74
C ASN A 152 12.06 9.08 -17.23
N ASN A 153 12.24 7.81 -17.58
CA ASN A 153 12.14 7.34 -18.97
C ASN A 153 10.69 7.33 -19.51
N LEU A 154 9.71 7.35 -18.61
CA LEU A 154 8.28 7.38 -18.92
C LEU A 154 7.60 8.61 -18.30
N LYS A 155 8.32 9.73 -18.21
CA LYS A 155 7.90 10.96 -17.50
C LYS A 155 6.50 11.40 -17.91
N LYS A 156 6.19 11.42 -19.21
CA LYS A 156 4.87 11.82 -19.72
C LYS A 156 3.75 10.93 -19.17
N LEU A 157 3.94 9.61 -19.17
CA LEU A 157 2.96 8.66 -18.64
C LEU A 157 2.79 8.83 -17.12
N TYR A 158 3.89 9.02 -16.40
CA TYR A 158 3.86 9.27 -14.96
C TYR A 158 3.11 10.55 -14.61
N SER A 159 3.46 11.66 -15.27
CA SER A 159 2.80 12.96 -15.08
C SER A 159 1.30 12.90 -15.35
N ILE A 160 0.90 12.25 -16.47
CA ILE A 160 -0.51 12.03 -16.80
C ILE A 160 -1.22 11.18 -15.73
N SER A 161 -0.54 10.18 -15.18
CA SER A 161 -1.11 9.35 -14.10
C SER A 161 -1.30 10.16 -12.82
N LEU A 162 -0.32 10.98 -12.45
CA LEU A 162 -0.38 11.82 -11.26
C LEU A 162 -1.43 12.94 -11.35
N SER A 163 -1.78 13.41 -12.56
CA SER A 163 -2.84 14.42 -12.76
C SER A 163 -4.23 13.92 -12.34
N THR A 164 -4.38 12.63 -12.04
CA THR A 164 -5.58 12.04 -11.47
C THR A 164 -5.82 12.49 -10.03
N PHE A 165 -4.73 12.72 -9.30
CA PHE A 165 -4.81 13.09 -7.89
C PHE A 165 -5.12 14.60 -7.75
N LYS A 166 -6.14 14.90 -6.96
CA LYS A 166 -6.50 16.28 -6.64
C LYS A 166 -5.41 16.98 -5.84
N LYS A 167 -4.73 16.22 -4.99
CA LYS A 167 -3.55 16.65 -4.25
C LYS A 167 -2.68 15.45 -3.90
N ILE A 168 -1.38 15.65 -3.81
CA ILE A 168 -0.37 14.65 -3.47
C ILE A 168 0.33 15.09 -2.20
N TYR A 169 0.36 14.21 -1.20
CA TYR A 169 1.03 14.43 0.07
C TYR A 169 2.27 13.54 0.16
N ALA A 170 3.43 14.13 -0.05
CA ALA A 170 4.71 13.42 -0.07
C ALA A 170 5.16 13.03 1.34
N GLN A 171 5.75 11.83 1.46
CA GLN A 171 6.26 11.27 2.71
C GLN A 171 7.55 11.95 3.20
N SER A 172 8.38 12.45 2.30
CA SER A 172 9.65 13.10 2.61
C SER A 172 9.95 14.27 1.66
N PRO A 173 10.86 15.20 2.04
CA PRO A 173 11.33 16.25 1.15
C PRO A 173 11.96 15.70 -0.15
N ASN A 174 12.63 14.55 -0.06
CA ASN A 174 13.23 13.91 -1.24
C ASN A 174 12.16 13.36 -2.20
N ASP A 175 11.07 12.78 -1.67
CA ASP A 175 9.95 12.31 -2.48
C ASP A 175 9.24 13.49 -3.14
N LEU A 176 9.01 14.58 -2.40
CA LEU A 176 8.49 15.84 -2.94
C LEU A 176 9.32 16.32 -4.15
N LYS A 177 10.66 16.42 -3.99
CA LYS A 177 11.55 16.86 -5.07
C LYS A 177 11.45 15.95 -6.30
N ARG A 178 11.50 14.63 -6.11
CA ARG A 178 11.43 13.65 -7.20
C ARG A 178 10.10 13.72 -7.95
N ILE A 179 8.98 13.84 -7.21
CA ILE A 179 7.65 13.93 -7.81
C ILE A 179 7.52 15.22 -8.62
N LYS A 180 7.98 16.36 -8.10
CA LYS A 180 7.97 17.66 -8.81
C LYS A 180 8.84 17.66 -10.08
N ILE A 181 9.94 16.91 -10.11
CA ILE A 181 10.75 16.75 -11.34
C ILE A 181 9.97 15.97 -12.41
N LEU A 182 9.14 14.99 -11.99
CA LEU A 182 8.44 14.10 -12.91
C LEU A 182 7.05 14.60 -13.31
N SER A 183 6.46 15.54 -12.59
CA SER A 183 5.12 16.05 -12.87
C SER A 183 4.90 17.45 -12.30
N ASP A 184 3.95 18.19 -12.91
CA ASP A 184 3.50 19.52 -12.46
C ASP A 184 2.32 19.43 -11.47
N SER A 185 2.09 18.26 -10.87
CA SER A 185 0.99 18.04 -9.93
C SER A 185 1.17 18.85 -8.64
N ASP A 186 0.06 19.22 -7.99
CA ASP A 186 0.07 19.88 -6.67
C ASP A 186 0.57 18.90 -5.61
N VAL A 187 1.82 19.09 -5.18
CA VAL A 187 2.50 18.22 -4.22
C VAL A 187 2.94 19.01 -3.00
N GLU A 188 2.57 18.51 -1.82
CA GLU A 188 2.93 19.08 -0.51
C GLU A 188 3.64 18.02 0.37
N TYR A 189 4.58 18.43 1.17
CA TYR A 189 5.19 17.59 2.19
C TYR A 189 4.47 17.76 3.52
N ILE A 190 3.96 16.66 4.10
CA ILE A 190 3.25 16.67 5.38
C ILE A 190 3.88 15.75 6.43
N GLY A 191 4.97 15.08 6.10
CA GLY A 191 5.59 14.08 6.96
C GLY A 191 5.15 12.65 6.66
N ASN A 192 5.69 11.70 7.43
CA ASN A 192 5.41 10.28 7.25
C ASN A 192 4.29 9.81 8.19
N LEU A 193 3.16 9.42 7.63
CA LEU A 193 2.00 8.93 8.41
C LEU A 193 2.32 7.72 9.28
N LYS A 194 3.31 6.92 8.94
CA LYS A 194 3.75 5.78 9.78
C LYS A 194 4.20 6.20 11.17
N LEU A 195 4.70 7.42 11.31
CA LEU A 195 5.17 7.94 12.61
C LEU A 195 4.00 8.25 13.56
N LEU A 196 2.81 8.51 13.05
CA LEU A 196 1.63 8.77 13.88
C LEU A 196 1.20 7.54 14.69
N ASN A 197 1.41 6.34 14.17
CA ASN A 197 1.05 5.10 14.85
C ASN A 197 2.02 4.72 15.98
N HIS A 198 3.20 5.31 16.04
CA HIS A 198 4.18 5.09 17.12
C HIS A 198 3.92 5.94 18.37
N ALA A 199 2.97 6.86 18.32
CA ALA A 199 2.57 7.66 19.48
C ALA A 199 1.62 6.92 20.46
N VAL A 200 1.27 5.66 20.19
CA VAL A 200 0.44 4.86 21.09
C VAL A 200 1.33 4.26 22.18
N ASN A 201 1.37 4.97 23.32
CA ASN A 201 1.61 4.49 24.68
C ASN A 201 2.24 3.09 24.81
N GLY A 202 3.51 2.96 24.49
CA GLY A 202 4.31 1.88 25.01
C GLY A 202 4.63 2.19 26.47
N ASN A 203 3.79 1.78 27.43
CA ASN A 203 4.20 1.55 28.79
C ASN A 203 5.20 0.37 28.76
N TYR A 204 6.40 0.64 28.26
CA TYR A 204 7.53 -0.27 28.45
C TYR A 204 7.85 -0.24 29.94
N LYS A 205 7.25 -1.14 30.71
CA LYS A 205 7.76 -1.46 32.04
C LYS A 205 9.18 -1.94 31.81
N ASN A 206 10.14 -1.09 32.18
CA ASN A 206 11.56 -1.44 32.26
C ASN A 206 11.68 -2.60 33.26
N LYS A 207 11.48 -3.84 32.78
CA LYS A 207 11.82 -5.04 33.50
C LYS A 207 13.31 -5.24 33.33
N GLU A 208 14.04 -4.95 34.42
CA GLU A 208 15.45 -5.22 34.63
C GLU A 208 16.45 -4.55 33.65
N LYS A 209 17.45 -3.91 34.21
CA LYS A 209 18.60 -3.29 33.50
C LYS A 209 19.55 -4.37 32.92
N LYS A 210 19.04 -5.32 32.16
CA LYS A 210 19.89 -6.23 31.39
C LYS A 210 20.20 -5.61 30.05
N PHE A 211 21.47 -5.51 29.74
CA PHE A 211 21.92 -5.09 28.42
C PHE A 211 21.41 -6.11 27.38
N SER A 212 20.57 -5.68 26.47
CA SER A 212 19.99 -6.53 25.45
C SER A 212 20.27 -5.95 24.06
N ILE A 213 20.76 -6.77 23.16
CA ILE A 213 20.99 -6.40 21.76
C ILE A 213 19.96 -7.15 20.92
N MET A 214 19.20 -6.41 20.10
CA MET A 214 18.29 -6.97 19.14
C MET A 214 18.88 -6.80 17.74
N LEU A 215 19.08 -7.90 17.04
CA LEU A 215 19.44 -7.90 15.61
C LEU A 215 18.14 -7.94 14.81
N ALA A 216 17.93 -6.94 13.96
CA ALA A 216 16.71 -6.83 13.16
C ALA A 216 17.03 -6.75 11.67
N SER A 217 16.29 -7.51 10.86
CA SER A 217 16.45 -7.56 9.38
C SER A 217 17.84 -7.97 8.93
N THR A 218 18.46 -8.91 9.63
CA THR A 218 19.76 -9.46 9.28
C THR A 218 19.69 -10.32 8.03
N HIS A 219 20.80 -10.37 7.30
CA HIS A 219 21.00 -11.27 6.17
C HIS A 219 21.89 -12.45 6.58
N GLU A 220 21.93 -13.48 5.75
CA GLU A 220 22.75 -14.66 5.95
C GLU A 220 24.21 -14.28 6.26
N ALA A 221 24.81 -14.88 7.29
CA ALA A 221 26.14 -14.62 7.85
C ALA A 221 26.34 -13.28 8.62
N GLU A 222 25.44 -12.33 8.59
CA GLU A 222 25.58 -11.09 9.38
C GLU A 222 25.48 -11.37 10.89
N GLU A 223 24.62 -12.27 11.30
CA GLU A 223 24.42 -12.65 12.70
C GLU A 223 25.68 -13.25 13.30
N GLU A 224 26.33 -14.20 12.62
CA GLU A 224 27.58 -14.81 13.07
C GLU A 224 28.71 -13.77 13.21
N LEU A 225 28.82 -12.85 12.25
CA LEU A 225 29.83 -11.81 12.28
C LEU A 225 29.66 -10.89 13.49
N ILE A 226 28.41 -10.50 13.78
CA ILE A 226 28.08 -9.63 14.91
C ILE A 226 28.34 -10.36 16.24
N ILE A 227 27.88 -11.62 16.39
CA ILE A 227 28.04 -12.41 17.61
C ILE A 227 29.52 -12.62 17.91
N ARG A 228 30.34 -13.04 16.93
CA ARG A 228 31.79 -13.21 17.10
C ARG A 228 32.51 -11.95 17.56
N ASN A 229 32.10 -10.78 17.06
CA ASN A 229 32.70 -9.52 17.47
C ASN A 229 32.22 -9.09 18.87
N LEU A 230 30.97 -9.30 19.23
CA LEU A 230 30.45 -9.05 20.56
C LEU A 230 31.14 -9.93 21.63
N GLU A 231 31.35 -11.22 21.36
CA GLU A 231 32.07 -12.11 22.27
C GLU A 231 33.50 -11.63 22.55
N LYS A 232 34.21 -11.11 21.52
CA LYS A 232 35.54 -10.52 21.70
C LYS A 232 35.52 -9.28 22.59
N ILE A 233 34.51 -8.44 22.44
CA ILE A 233 34.36 -7.20 23.23
C ILE A 233 34.03 -7.55 24.69
N ILE A 234 33.13 -8.49 24.93
CA ILE A 234 32.72 -8.92 26.27
C ILE A 234 33.93 -9.57 27.03
N LYS A 235 34.66 -10.47 26.35
CA LYS A 235 35.87 -11.10 26.94
C LYS A 235 37.01 -10.11 27.23
N LYS A 236 37.06 -9.00 26.54
CA LYS A 236 38.10 -7.98 26.75
C LYS A 236 37.78 -7.00 27.90
N ASN A 237 36.53 -6.98 28.34
CA ASN A 237 36.03 -6.09 29.41
C ASN A 237 35.65 -6.84 30.70
N GLN A 238 35.93 -8.14 30.78
CA GLN A 238 35.96 -8.95 32.00
C GLN A 238 37.42 -9.09 32.52
#